data_b91837778dba8d38da3a735f9d5a6eca
#
_entry.id   b91837778dba8d38da3a735f9d5a6eca
#
_cell.length_a   1.000
_cell.length_b   1.000
_cell.length_c   1.000
_cell.angle_alpha   90.00
_cell.angle_beta   90.00
_cell.angle_gamma   90.00
#
_symmetry.space_group_name_H-M   'P 1'
#
loop_
_entity.id
_entity.type
_entity.pdbx_description
1 polymer ?
#
loop_
_entity_poly.entity_id
_entity_poly.type
_entity_poly.pdbx_seq_one_letter_code
_entity_poly.pdbx_strand_id
1 'polypeptide(L)'
;MRLIKNQEFGGERPLYREHDLRLENVTIYVGESSIKETCNIEAEKCRFEGKYVFWECRGFHVSNCFFAESARSSLWYSRNVTMRSCRVEAPKMFRRMRGIDLKDCTFTNAQETLWDCDDVRIEDCRIENADYLFMHTNNVCINRYYQDGNYSFQYSHNIEIHNAILNSKDAFWEAETISIYDSEINGEYLGWYSKNLHLVRCHITGEQPLCYCENLVMEDCTLGSDCNLAFEYSTIHATINSPVHSIKNPTSGSITVHGSVGEIIIDKNQKYPANCKIEVL
;
A
#
# COMPACT_ATOMS: atom_id res chain seq x y z
N MET A 1 22.46 -25.86 -5.53
CA MET A 1 22.84 -24.46 -5.15
C MET A 1 24.25 -24.45 -4.55
N ARG A 2 25.09 -23.51 -4.98
CA ARG A 2 26.43 -23.29 -4.39
C ARG A 2 26.26 -22.48 -3.09
N LEU A 3 26.79 -22.96 -1.98
CA LEU A 3 26.74 -22.28 -0.70
C LEU A 3 27.89 -21.27 -0.54
N ILE A 4 27.56 -20.04 -0.20
CA ILE A 4 28.49 -19.00 0.27
C ILE A 4 28.09 -18.67 1.70
N LYS A 5 28.98 -18.88 2.66
CA LYS A 5 28.68 -18.73 4.08
C LYS A 5 29.76 -17.93 4.81
N ASN A 6 29.33 -17.06 5.72
CA ASN A 6 30.18 -16.24 6.57
C ASN A 6 31.27 -15.48 5.77
N GLN A 7 30.85 -14.88 4.64
CA GLN A 7 31.72 -14.10 3.77
C GLN A 7 31.27 -12.66 3.67
N GLU A 8 32.22 -11.83 3.29
CA GLU A 8 32.00 -10.39 3.09
C GLU A 8 32.39 -10.02 1.67
N PHE A 9 31.55 -9.15 1.07
CA PHE A 9 31.77 -8.63 -0.27
C PHE A 9 31.65 -7.11 -0.26
N GLY A 10 32.34 -6.45 -1.13
CA GLY A 10 32.23 -5.00 -1.35
C GLY A 10 32.54 -4.62 -2.78
N GLY A 11 32.35 -3.35 -3.09
CA GLY A 11 32.61 -2.82 -4.40
C GLY A 11 31.49 -3.08 -5.40
N GLU A 12 31.83 -3.09 -6.67
CA GLU A 12 30.90 -3.20 -7.77
C GLU A 12 30.73 -4.66 -8.22
N ARG A 13 29.49 -5.15 -8.23
CA ARG A 13 29.06 -6.42 -8.84
C ARG A 13 29.79 -7.68 -8.40
N PRO A 14 30.06 -7.92 -7.11
CA PRO A 14 30.83 -9.08 -6.67
C PRO A 14 30.18 -10.45 -7.00
N LEU A 15 28.84 -10.51 -7.10
CA LEU A 15 28.08 -11.73 -7.43
C LEU A 15 27.22 -11.53 -8.71
N TYR A 16 27.74 -10.79 -9.66
CA TYR A 16 27.06 -10.48 -10.91
C TYR A 16 26.84 -11.72 -11.79
N ARG A 17 25.62 -11.89 -12.29
CA ARG A 17 25.22 -13.00 -13.17
C ARG A 17 25.41 -14.40 -12.57
N GLU A 18 25.54 -14.49 -11.27
CA GLU A 18 25.57 -15.78 -10.60
C GLU A 18 24.17 -16.41 -10.59
N HIS A 19 24.09 -17.70 -10.44
CA HIS A 19 22.84 -18.44 -10.34
C HIS A 19 22.97 -19.63 -9.38
N ASP A 20 21.83 -20.12 -8.91
CA ASP A 20 21.78 -21.26 -7.99
C ASP A 20 22.66 -21.06 -6.75
N LEU A 21 22.56 -19.88 -6.12
CA LEU A 21 23.31 -19.51 -4.91
C LEU A 21 22.47 -19.59 -3.65
N ARG A 22 23.08 -20.11 -2.59
CA ARG A 22 22.64 -19.91 -1.22
C ARG A 22 23.65 -19.06 -0.45
N LEU A 23 23.20 -17.90 -0.02
CA LEU A 23 23.97 -16.95 0.80
C LEU A 23 23.52 -17.11 2.26
N GLU A 24 24.42 -17.45 3.17
CA GLU A 24 24.13 -17.62 4.59
C GLU A 24 25.11 -16.79 5.44
N ASN A 25 24.56 -15.87 6.24
CA ASN A 25 25.34 -14.95 7.05
C ASN A 25 26.41 -14.19 6.23
N VAL A 26 25.97 -13.59 5.12
CA VAL A 26 26.85 -12.84 4.22
C VAL A 26 26.61 -11.35 4.41
N THR A 27 27.67 -10.56 4.48
CA THR A 27 27.60 -9.10 4.45
C THR A 27 28.03 -8.56 3.11
N ILE A 28 27.18 -7.74 2.49
CA ILE A 28 27.52 -6.99 1.30
C ILE A 28 27.62 -5.52 1.68
N TYR A 29 28.85 -5.04 1.77
CA TYR A 29 29.16 -3.66 2.14
C TYR A 29 28.78 -2.66 1.04
N VAL A 30 28.97 -1.40 1.30
CA VAL A 30 28.69 -0.30 0.39
C VAL A 30 29.36 -0.54 -0.97
N GLY A 31 28.53 -0.47 -2.01
CA GLY A 31 28.90 -0.69 -3.40
C GLY A 31 27.69 -0.66 -4.29
N GLU A 32 27.79 -1.16 -5.52
CA GLU A 32 26.67 -1.14 -6.46
C GLU A 32 26.40 -2.49 -7.11
N SER A 33 25.10 -2.79 -7.30
CA SER A 33 24.65 -3.88 -8.15
C SER A 33 25.23 -5.26 -7.79
N SER A 34 25.40 -5.53 -6.50
CA SER A 34 26.15 -6.66 -5.99
C SER A 34 25.63 -8.02 -6.44
N ILE A 35 24.31 -8.17 -6.59
CA ILE A 35 23.65 -9.42 -7.00
C ILE A 35 22.78 -9.13 -8.25
N LYS A 36 23.29 -8.37 -9.17
CA LYS A 36 22.56 -7.98 -10.38
C LYS A 36 22.51 -9.13 -11.41
N GLU A 37 21.37 -9.24 -12.13
CA GLU A 37 21.14 -10.20 -13.22
C GLU A 37 21.32 -11.67 -12.79
N THR A 38 20.94 -11.98 -11.56
CA THR A 38 21.04 -13.33 -10.99
C THR A 38 19.71 -14.08 -11.07
N CYS A 39 19.75 -15.38 -10.91
CA CYS A 39 18.54 -16.19 -10.77
C CYS A 39 18.71 -17.31 -9.74
N ASN A 40 17.56 -17.71 -9.14
CA ASN A 40 17.50 -18.78 -8.15
C ASN A 40 18.46 -18.56 -6.97
N ILE A 41 18.20 -17.50 -6.20
CA ILE A 41 19.01 -17.08 -5.06
C ILE A 41 18.24 -17.30 -3.76
N GLU A 42 18.88 -17.92 -2.78
CA GLU A 42 18.43 -17.94 -1.39
C GLU A 42 19.38 -17.10 -0.54
N ALA A 43 18.86 -16.14 0.22
CA ALA A 43 19.66 -15.34 1.15
C ALA A 43 19.06 -15.44 2.55
N GLU A 44 19.84 -15.92 3.50
CA GLU A 44 19.44 -16.08 4.89
C GLU A 44 20.42 -15.37 5.83
N LYS A 45 19.88 -14.59 6.77
CA LYS A 45 20.66 -13.82 7.76
C LYS A 45 21.76 -12.96 7.15
N CYS A 46 21.47 -12.38 5.97
CA CYS A 46 22.43 -11.54 5.26
C CYS A 46 22.19 -10.06 5.57
N ARG A 47 23.24 -9.26 5.38
CA ARG A 47 23.24 -7.81 5.52
C ARG A 47 23.61 -7.14 4.19
N PHE A 48 22.77 -6.25 3.71
CA PHE A 48 22.95 -5.54 2.46
C PHE A 48 23.11 -4.03 2.73
N GLU A 49 24.21 -3.45 2.31
CA GLU A 49 24.53 -2.02 2.47
C GLU A 49 24.76 -1.31 1.12
N GLY A 50 24.98 -2.04 0.04
CA GLY A 50 25.14 -1.52 -1.30
C GLY A 50 23.82 -1.17 -1.98
N LYS A 51 23.80 -0.19 -2.86
CA LYS A 51 22.62 0.13 -3.68
C LYS A 51 22.43 -0.83 -4.85
N TYR A 52 21.18 -0.94 -5.32
CA TYR A 52 20.77 -1.77 -6.47
C TYR A 52 21.08 -3.27 -6.27
N VAL A 53 20.89 -3.82 -5.06
CA VAL A 53 21.36 -5.17 -4.70
C VAL A 53 20.82 -6.24 -5.63
N PHE A 54 19.50 -6.39 -5.70
CA PHE A 54 18.81 -7.38 -6.53
C PHE A 54 18.17 -6.69 -7.75
N TRP A 55 18.98 -6.28 -8.70
CA TRP A 55 18.55 -5.62 -9.91
C TRP A 55 18.43 -6.60 -11.07
N GLU A 56 17.28 -6.66 -11.74
CA GLU A 56 17.02 -7.61 -12.83
C GLU A 56 17.19 -9.09 -12.45
N CYS A 57 16.80 -9.45 -11.22
CA CYS A 57 16.89 -10.82 -10.71
C CYS A 57 15.60 -11.61 -10.91
N ARG A 58 15.68 -12.93 -10.86
CA ARG A 58 14.53 -13.82 -11.01
C ARG A 58 14.54 -14.97 -10.03
N GLY A 59 13.41 -15.17 -9.34
CA GLY A 59 13.25 -16.28 -8.40
C GLY A 59 14.22 -16.22 -7.25
N PHE A 60 13.91 -15.45 -6.20
CA PHE A 60 14.79 -15.34 -5.05
C PHE A 60 14.00 -15.30 -3.74
N HIS A 61 14.59 -15.92 -2.74
CA HIS A 61 14.06 -16.01 -1.39
C HIS A 61 15.00 -15.32 -0.41
N VAL A 62 14.47 -14.38 0.36
CA VAL A 62 15.24 -13.58 1.30
C VAL A 62 14.62 -13.72 2.68
N SER A 63 15.36 -14.24 3.66
CA SER A 63 14.84 -14.47 5.00
C SER A 63 15.77 -13.98 6.09
N ASN A 64 15.20 -13.40 7.15
CA ASN A 64 15.94 -12.88 8.28
C ASN A 64 17.08 -11.92 7.89
N CYS A 65 16.89 -11.16 6.81
CA CYS A 65 17.90 -10.27 6.25
C CYS A 65 17.65 -8.81 6.63
N PHE A 66 18.72 -8.05 6.58
CA PHE A 66 18.73 -6.62 6.84
C PHE A 66 19.19 -5.82 5.61
N PHE A 67 18.40 -4.82 5.24
CA PHE A 67 18.75 -3.84 4.20
C PHE A 67 18.96 -2.48 4.86
N ALA A 68 20.19 -2.01 4.86
CA ALA A 68 20.53 -0.69 5.39
C ALA A 68 19.97 0.43 4.52
N GLU A 69 19.89 1.65 5.03
CA GLU A 69 19.40 2.83 4.29
C GLU A 69 20.15 3.04 2.97
N SER A 70 21.44 2.76 2.95
CA SER A 70 22.29 2.84 1.75
C SER A 70 21.94 1.80 0.67
N ALA A 71 21.25 0.71 1.02
CA ALA A 71 20.78 -0.32 0.08
C ALA A 71 19.57 0.12 -0.77
N ARG A 72 19.40 1.41 -0.98
CA ARG A 72 18.29 2.01 -1.73
C ARG A 72 18.19 1.51 -3.16
N SER A 73 16.99 1.61 -3.70
CA SER A 73 16.68 1.25 -5.09
C SER A 73 17.00 -0.21 -5.42
N SER A 74 16.93 -1.09 -4.43
CA SER A 74 17.08 -2.52 -4.62
C SER A 74 15.79 -3.14 -5.16
N LEU A 75 15.90 -4.36 -5.71
CA LEU A 75 14.74 -5.10 -6.21
C LEU A 75 14.01 -4.39 -7.36
N TRP A 76 14.74 -3.72 -8.25
CA TRP A 76 14.17 -3.10 -9.44
C TRP A 76 14.24 -4.03 -10.65
N TYR A 77 13.18 -4.04 -11.48
CA TYR A 77 13.04 -4.86 -12.68
C TYR A 77 13.16 -6.37 -12.46
N SER A 78 12.96 -6.80 -11.22
CA SER A 78 13.11 -8.20 -10.80
C SER A 78 11.77 -8.93 -10.78
N ARG A 79 11.78 -10.25 -10.64
CA ARG A 79 10.56 -11.07 -10.63
C ARG A 79 10.64 -12.19 -9.61
N ASN A 80 9.47 -12.50 -9.02
CA ASN A 80 9.26 -13.62 -8.12
C ASN A 80 10.19 -13.56 -6.90
N VAL A 81 9.97 -12.55 -6.05
CA VAL A 81 10.62 -12.41 -4.76
C VAL A 81 9.72 -12.93 -3.64
N THR A 82 10.30 -13.67 -2.72
CA THR A 82 9.72 -14.00 -1.43
C THR A 82 10.60 -13.42 -0.32
N MET A 83 10.04 -12.57 0.53
CA MET A 83 10.76 -12.04 1.70
C MET A 83 10.06 -12.47 2.99
N ARG A 84 10.83 -12.91 3.96
CA ARG A 84 10.33 -13.38 5.26
C ARG A 84 11.16 -12.81 6.40
N SER A 85 10.50 -12.22 7.39
CA SER A 85 11.13 -11.72 8.61
C SER A 85 12.33 -10.80 8.35
N CYS A 86 12.20 -9.92 7.36
CA CYS A 86 13.25 -8.98 6.96
C CYS A 86 13.02 -7.59 7.56
N ARG A 87 14.13 -6.91 7.88
CA ARG A 87 14.14 -5.49 8.23
C ARG A 87 14.74 -4.68 7.11
N VAL A 88 14.01 -3.68 6.64
CA VAL A 88 14.39 -2.83 5.51
C VAL A 88 14.37 -1.37 5.97
N GLU A 89 15.52 -0.71 5.94
CA GLU A 89 15.68 0.73 6.21
C GLU A 89 15.87 1.53 4.90
N ALA A 90 15.97 0.82 3.78
CA ALA A 90 16.25 1.39 2.48
C ALA A 90 14.98 1.92 1.80
N PRO A 91 14.97 3.16 1.27
CA PRO A 91 13.90 3.67 0.45
C PRO A 91 13.95 3.18 -1.01
N LYS A 92 12.88 3.44 -1.75
CA LYS A 92 12.75 3.18 -3.20
C LYS A 92 12.93 1.70 -3.56
N MET A 93 12.42 0.83 -2.72
CA MET A 93 12.44 -0.61 -2.96
C MET A 93 11.33 -1.02 -3.94
N PHE A 94 11.53 -2.10 -4.67
CA PHE A 94 10.53 -2.70 -5.57
C PHE A 94 9.98 -1.73 -6.63
N ARG A 95 10.60 -1.67 -7.76
CA ARG A 95 10.09 -0.89 -8.89
C ARG A 95 10.02 -1.73 -10.16
N ARG A 96 8.88 -1.67 -10.87
CA ARG A 96 8.61 -2.44 -12.08
C ARG A 96 8.86 -3.93 -11.89
N MET A 97 8.33 -4.44 -10.78
CA MET A 97 8.46 -5.85 -10.41
C MET A 97 7.14 -6.59 -10.62
N ARG A 98 7.26 -7.90 -10.75
CA ARG A 98 6.11 -8.79 -10.76
C ARG A 98 6.34 -10.02 -9.88
N GLY A 99 5.30 -10.37 -9.08
CA GLY A 99 5.37 -11.48 -8.15
C GLY A 99 6.18 -11.12 -6.90
N ILE A 100 5.56 -10.42 -5.96
CA ILE A 100 6.15 -9.99 -4.69
C ILE A 100 5.36 -10.62 -3.56
N ASP A 101 6.02 -11.37 -2.68
CA ASP A 101 5.41 -11.98 -1.52
C ASP A 101 6.21 -11.64 -0.25
N LEU A 102 5.62 -10.76 0.59
CA LEU A 102 6.22 -10.24 1.82
C LEU A 102 5.47 -10.78 3.03
N LYS A 103 6.18 -11.33 4.01
CA LYS A 103 5.59 -11.73 5.29
C LYS A 103 6.53 -11.45 6.45
N ASP A 104 5.95 -10.99 7.58
CA ASP A 104 6.67 -10.62 8.80
C ASP A 104 7.81 -9.62 8.56
N CYS A 105 7.62 -8.68 7.62
CA CYS A 105 8.64 -7.72 7.25
C CYS A 105 8.37 -6.34 7.87
N THR A 106 9.43 -5.64 8.24
CA THR A 106 9.38 -4.27 8.74
C THR A 106 10.17 -3.35 7.83
N PHE A 107 9.51 -2.30 7.33
CA PHE A 107 10.13 -1.23 6.55
C PHE A 107 10.05 0.06 7.37
N THR A 108 11.16 0.66 7.71
CA THR A 108 11.21 1.89 8.52
C THR A 108 11.38 3.16 7.69
N ASN A 109 11.68 3.03 6.40
CA ASN A 109 11.78 4.10 5.44
C ASN A 109 11.34 3.61 4.06
N ALA A 110 10.04 3.60 3.81
CA ALA A 110 9.48 3.04 2.59
C ALA A 110 9.09 4.09 1.53
N GLN A 111 9.74 5.24 1.53
CA GLN A 111 9.48 6.29 0.54
C GLN A 111 9.61 5.76 -0.90
N GLU A 112 8.66 6.10 -1.75
CA GLU A 112 8.64 5.74 -3.18
C GLU A 112 8.86 4.24 -3.42
N THR A 113 8.25 3.39 -2.60
CA THR A 113 8.38 1.93 -2.64
C THR A 113 7.17 1.29 -3.34
N LEU A 114 7.35 0.14 -4.00
CA LEU A 114 6.31 -0.60 -4.72
C LEU A 114 5.66 0.23 -5.85
N TRP A 115 6.46 0.82 -6.72
CA TRP A 115 5.97 1.57 -7.88
C TRP A 115 5.96 0.72 -9.15
N ASP A 116 4.88 0.82 -9.93
CA ASP A 116 4.69 0.06 -11.17
C ASP A 116 4.85 -1.45 -10.97
N CYS A 117 4.33 -1.99 -9.86
CA CYS A 117 4.45 -3.41 -9.52
C CYS A 117 3.16 -4.17 -9.80
N ASP A 118 3.27 -5.47 -10.05
CA ASP A 118 2.13 -6.37 -10.26
C ASP A 118 2.24 -7.63 -9.38
N ASP A 119 1.09 -8.20 -9.02
CA ASP A 119 0.98 -9.45 -8.28
C ASP A 119 1.71 -9.37 -6.94
N VAL A 120 1.21 -8.52 -6.03
CA VAL A 120 1.79 -8.22 -4.73
C VAL A 120 0.97 -8.85 -3.61
N ARG A 121 1.59 -9.65 -2.76
CA ARG A 121 1.03 -10.19 -1.54
C ARG A 121 1.79 -9.72 -0.32
N ILE A 122 1.07 -9.22 0.69
CA ILE A 122 1.66 -8.72 1.95
C ILE A 122 0.88 -9.30 3.13
N GLU A 123 1.58 -9.86 4.08
CA GLU A 123 1.01 -10.44 5.29
C GLU A 123 1.88 -10.12 6.51
N ASP A 124 1.25 -9.71 7.62
CA ASP A 124 1.93 -9.43 8.89
C ASP A 124 3.09 -8.43 8.76
N CYS A 125 2.91 -7.37 7.97
CA CYS A 125 3.98 -6.40 7.72
C CYS A 125 3.69 -5.03 8.34
N ARG A 126 4.78 -4.33 8.69
CA ARG A 126 4.76 -2.95 9.16
C ARG A 126 5.60 -2.06 8.23
N ILE A 127 4.99 -1.01 7.67
CA ILE A 127 5.64 -0.11 6.71
C ILE A 127 5.46 1.32 7.17
N GLU A 128 6.57 2.03 7.39
CA GLU A 128 6.63 3.38 7.95
C GLU A 128 7.42 4.33 7.05
N ASN A 129 7.20 5.64 7.23
CA ASN A 129 7.77 6.70 6.39
C ASN A 129 7.57 6.38 4.90
N ALA A 130 6.32 6.10 4.53
CA ALA A 130 5.95 5.46 3.28
C ALA A 130 5.23 6.41 2.31
N ASP A 131 5.74 7.63 2.15
CA ASP A 131 5.16 8.56 1.17
C ASP A 131 5.27 7.98 -0.26
N TYR A 132 4.17 8.10 -1.01
CA TYR A 132 4.03 7.57 -2.37
C TYR A 132 4.24 6.06 -2.48
N LEU A 133 3.66 5.30 -1.52
CA LEU A 133 3.69 3.84 -1.54
C LEU A 133 2.64 3.27 -2.52
N PHE A 134 2.95 2.18 -3.21
CA PHE A 134 2.07 1.46 -4.17
C PHE A 134 1.58 2.29 -5.36
N MET A 135 2.31 3.26 -5.84
CA MET A 135 1.88 4.04 -7.01
C MET A 135 1.84 3.18 -8.28
N HIS A 136 0.72 3.22 -9.03
CA HIS A 136 0.50 2.42 -10.24
C HIS A 136 0.71 0.90 -10.03
N THR A 137 0.39 0.39 -8.85
CA THR A 137 0.57 -1.03 -8.51
C THR A 137 -0.74 -1.79 -8.69
N ASN A 138 -0.68 -3.00 -9.25
CA ASN A 138 -1.88 -3.77 -9.59
C ASN A 138 -1.88 -5.16 -8.94
N ASN A 139 -3.08 -5.73 -8.75
CA ASN A 139 -3.26 -7.08 -8.22
C ASN A 139 -2.60 -7.20 -6.83
N VAL A 140 -3.07 -6.43 -5.86
CA VAL A 140 -2.52 -6.36 -4.51
C VAL A 140 -3.44 -7.06 -3.52
N CYS A 141 -2.92 -7.97 -2.71
CA CYS A 141 -3.62 -8.59 -1.60
C CYS A 141 -2.84 -8.38 -0.30
N ILE A 142 -3.49 -7.75 0.67
CA ILE A 142 -2.88 -7.36 1.95
C ILE A 142 -3.70 -7.90 3.12
N ASN A 143 -3.03 -8.47 4.12
CA ASN A 143 -3.68 -8.92 5.34
C ASN A 143 -2.80 -8.69 6.57
N ARG A 144 -3.40 -8.18 7.67
CA ARG A 144 -2.73 -7.82 8.92
C ARG A 144 -1.53 -6.90 8.68
N TYR A 145 -1.85 -5.64 8.43
CA TYR A 145 -0.90 -4.67 7.89
C TYR A 145 -0.99 -3.34 8.63
N TYR A 146 0.15 -2.73 8.85
CA TYR A 146 0.24 -1.36 9.34
C TYR A 146 1.02 -0.50 8.35
N GLN A 147 0.47 0.66 8.02
CA GLN A 147 1.12 1.66 7.16
C GLN A 147 1.04 3.04 7.79
N ASP A 148 2.14 3.79 7.66
CA ASP A 148 2.23 5.21 7.98
C ASP A 148 3.00 5.96 6.89
N GLY A 149 2.34 6.88 6.19
CA GLY A 149 2.89 7.65 5.07
C GLY A 149 1.83 8.04 4.06
N ASN A 150 2.01 9.17 3.40
CA ASN A 150 1.01 9.83 2.55
C ASN A 150 1.02 9.36 1.09
N TYR A 151 -0.07 9.65 0.38
CA TYR A 151 -0.21 9.46 -1.07
C TYR A 151 -0.12 7.99 -1.50
N SER A 152 -0.66 7.08 -0.69
CA SER A 152 -0.59 5.64 -0.95
C SER A 152 -1.65 5.16 -1.95
N PHE A 153 -1.31 4.12 -2.72
CA PHE A 153 -2.18 3.45 -3.69
C PHE A 153 -2.72 4.36 -4.81
N GLN A 154 -2.09 5.47 -5.09
CA GLN A 154 -2.54 6.35 -6.18
C GLN A 154 -2.43 5.64 -7.53
N TYR A 155 -3.46 5.78 -8.37
CA TYR A 155 -3.55 5.19 -9.71
C TYR A 155 -3.41 3.66 -9.74
N SER A 156 -3.72 2.99 -8.64
CA SER A 156 -3.57 1.54 -8.51
C SER A 156 -4.88 0.81 -8.77
N HIS A 157 -4.80 -0.48 -9.16
CA HIS A 157 -5.97 -1.27 -9.55
C HIS A 157 -5.99 -2.66 -8.91
N ASN A 158 -7.20 -3.20 -8.70
CA ASN A 158 -7.42 -4.55 -8.18
C ASN A 158 -6.73 -4.76 -6.82
N ILE A 159 -7.21 -4.07 -5.80
CA ILE A 159 -6.62 -4.11 -4.45
C ILE A 159 -7.62 -4.74 -3.49
N GLU A 160 -7.15 -5.69 -2.70
CA GLU A 160 -7.88 -6.30 -1.60
C GLU A 160 -7.09 -6.18 -0.30
N ILE A 161 -7.71 -5.58 0.74
CA ILE A 161 -7.06 -5.31 2.04
C ILE A 161 -7.94 -5.81 3.17
N HIS A 162 -7.34 -6.55 4.10
CA HIS A 162 -8.01 -7.03 5.31
C HIS A 162 -7.20 -6.71 6.56
N ASN A 163 -7.91 -6.38 7.66
CA ASN A 163 -7.34 -6.24 9.00
C ASN A 163 -6.13 -5.28 9.02
N ALA A 164 -6.29 -4.10 8.45
CA ALA A 164 -5.22 -3.12 8.31
C ALA A 164 -5.45 -1.85 9.12
N ILE A 165 -4.35 -1.17 9.43
CA ILE A 165 -4.33 0.23 9.88
C ILE A 165 -3.57 1.02 8.82
N LEU A 166 -4.28 1.92 8.13
CA LEU A 166 -3.74 2.75 7.07
C LEU A 166 -3.76 4.21 7.50
N ASN A 167 -2.61 4.78 7.79
CA ASN A 167 -2.44 6.20 8.07
C ASN A 167 -1.89 6.88 6.82
N SER A 168 -2.76 7.50 6.02
CA SER A 168 -2.34 8.05 4.73
C SER A 168 -3.29 9.15 4.24
N LYS A 169 -2.80 10.36 4.18
CA LYS A 169 -3.45 11.43 3.44
C LYS A 169 -3.46 11.12 1.93
N ASP A 170 -4.53 11.50 1.23
CA ASP A 170 -4.73 11.28 -0.21
C ASP A 170 -4.55 9.80 -0.65
N ALA A 171 -4.92 8.85 0.22
CA ALA A 171 -4.88 7.44 -0.14
C ALA A 171 -5.92 7.11 -1.23
N PHE A 172 -5.59 6.21 -2.13
CA PHE A 172 -6.45 5.72 -3.22
C PHE A 172 -6.92 6.79 -4.22
N TRP A 173 -6.18 7.87 -4.39
CA TRP A 173 -6.47 8.88 -5.40
C TRP A 173 -6.46 8.26 -6.80
N GLU A 174 -7.56 8.44 -7.56
CA GLU A 174 -7.76 7.85 -8.89
C GLU A 174 -7.49 6.34 -8.96
N ALA A 175 -7.69 5.62 -7.87
CA ALA A 175 -7.54 4.16 -7.85
C ALA A 175 -8.85 3.47 -8.26
N GLU A 176 -8.78 2.23 -8.76
CA GLU A 176 -9.93 1.53 -9.30
C GLU A 176 -10.01 0.07 -8.82
N THR A 177 -11.22 -0.38 -8.48
CA THR A 177 -11.51 -1.74 -8.05
C THR A 177 -10.76 -2.10 -6.77
N ILE A 178 -11.21 -1.49 -5.67
CA ILE A 178 -10.60 -1.66 -4.35
C ILE A 178 -11.65 -2.21 -3.40
N SER A 179 -11.27 -3.21 -2.61
CA SER A 179 -12.08 -3.76 -1.53
C SER A 179 -11.29 -3.76 -0.22
N ILE A 180 -11.84 -3.15 0.83
CA ILE A 180 -11.19 -3.06 2.14
C ILE A 180 -12.15 -3.58 3.21
N TYR A 181 -11.67 -4.47 4.05
CA TYR A 181 -12.44 -5.15 5.08
C TYR A 181 -11.81 -5.00 6.45
N ASP A 182 -12.65 -4.80 7.48
CA ASP A 182 -12.27 -4.89 8.89
C ASP A 182 -11.02 -4.04 9.23
N SER A 183 -10.98 -2.79 8.75
CA SER A 183 -9.76 -1.96 8.76
C SER A 183 -10.01 -0.55 9.29
N GLU A 184 -8.95 0.07 9.81
CA GLU A 184 -8.91 1.49 10.16
C GLU A 184 -8.20 2.28 9.05
N ILE A 185 -8.83 3.34 8.57
CA ILE A 185 -8.30 4.17 7.49
C ILE A 185 -8.31 5.62 7.96
N ASN A 186 -7.12 6.16 8.17
CA ASN A 186 -6.93 7.47 8.78
C ASN A 186 -6.20 8.41 7.82
N GLY A 187 -6.79 9.55 7.51
CA GLY A 187 -6.17 10.58 6.69
C GLY A 187 -7.17 11.38 5.84
N GLU A 188 -6.79 12.61 5.57
CA GLU A 188 -7.58 13.54 4.75
C GLU A 188 -7.70 13.06 3.29
N TYR A 189 -8.80 13.40 2.63
CA TYR A 189 -9.05 13.24 1.19
C TYR A 189 -8.99 11.79 0.70
N LEU A 190 -9.39 10.86 1.57
CA LEU A 190 -9.47 9.44 1.24
C LEU A 190 -10.30 9.19 -0.02
N GLY A 191 -9.77 8.40 -0.95
CA GLY A 191 -10.48 7.83 -2.09
C GLY A 191 -10.93 8.83 -3.16
N TRP A 192 -10.41 10.04 -3.20
CA TRP A 192 -10.81 11.03 -4.22
C TRP A 192 -10.62 10.51 -5.64
N TYR A 193 -11.67 10.67 -6.45
CA TYR A 193 -11.75 10.20 -7.84
C TYR A 193 -11.57 8.68 -8.02
N SER A 194 -11.72 7.90 -6.96
CA SER A 194 -11.68 6.43 -7.07
C SER A 194 -12.93 5.87 -7.75
N LYS A 195 -12.79 4.67 -8.32
CA LYS A 195 -13.87 3.93 -8.96
C LYS A 195 -14.02 2.55 -8.36
N ASN A 196 -15.27 2.12 -8.15
CA ASN A 196 -15.56 0.80 -7.59
C ASN A 196 -14.82 0.56 -6.27
N LEU A 197 -14.90 1.50 -5.34
CA LEU A 197 -14.37 1.37 -3.99
C LEU A 197 -15.41 0.73 -3.09
N HIS A 198 -15.08 -0.39 -2.47
CA HIS A 198 -15.93 -1.15 -1.55
C HIS A 198 -15.29 -1.23 -0.18
N LEU A 199 -15.95 -0.67 0.84
CA LEU A 199 -15.52 -0.62 2.23
C LEU A 199 -16.50 -1.42 3.10
N VAL A 200 -16.02 -2.40 3.84
CA VAL A 200 -16.86 -3.26 4.69
C VAL A 200 -16.33 -3.27 6.11
N ARG A 201 -17.15 -2.85 7.06
CA ARG A 201 -16.80 -2.78 8.51
C ARG A 201 -15.49 -2.00 8.74
N CYS A 202 -15.31 -0.91 8.03
CA CYS A 202 -14.16 -0.03 8.18
C CYS A 202 -14.49 1.14 9.11
N HIS A 203 -13.48 1.59 9.84
CA HIS A 203 -13.51 2.87 10.55
C HIS A 203 -12.67 3.89 9.78
N ILE A 204 -13.27 5.04 9.45
CA ILE A 204 -12.65 6.07 8.60
C ILE A 204 -12.55 7.36 9.38
N THR A 205 -11.37 7.99 9.37
CA THR A 205 -11.13 9.33 9.94
C THR A 205 -10.45 10.24 8.92
N GLY A 206 -10.58 11.55 9.14
CA GLY A 206 -9.98 12.58 8.28
C GLY A 206 -11.00 13.39 7.49
N GLU A 207 -10.58 14.57 7.09
CA GLU A 207 -11.43 15.55 6.40
C GLU A 207 -11.76 15.15 4.96
N GLN A 208 -12.94 15.51 4.51
CA GLN A 208 -13.45 15.37 3.14
C GLN A 208 -13.21 13.96 2.55
N PRO A 209 -13.60 12.89 3.25
CA PRO A 209 -13.41 11.55 2.75
C PRO A 209 -14.36 11.25 1.59
N LEU A 210 -13.90 10.43 0.66
CA LEU A 210 -14.71 9.75 -0.35
C LEU A 210 -15.47 10.71 -1.29
N CYS A 211 -14.83 11.82 -1.65
CA CYS A 211 -15.36 12.76 -2.63
C CYS A 211 -15.02 12.35 -4.07
N TYR A 212 -15.91 12.67 -5.01
CA TYR A 212 -15.77 12.38 -6.45
C TYR A 212 -15.65 10.88 -6.81
N CYS A 213 -16.12 9.99 -5.94
CA CYS A 213 -16.08 8.55 -6.18
C CYS A 213 -17.17 8.10 -7.18
N GLU A 214 -16.83 7.17 -8.05
CA GLU A 214 -17.79 6.45 -8.89
C GLU A 214 -18.04 5.04 -8.32
N ASN A 215 -19.33 4.69 -8.08
CA ASN A 215 -19.74 3.39 -7.53
C ASN A 215 -19.08 3.07 -6.17
N LEU A 216 -19.14 4.01 -5.24
CA LEU A 216 -18.73 3.79 -3.86
C LEU A 216 -19.76 2.91 -3.14
N VAL A 217 -19.30 1.84 -2.51
CA VAL A 217 -20.11 0.98 -1.64
C VAL A 217 -19.51 0.95 -0.24
N MET A 218 -20.35 1.18 0.78
CA MET A 218 -19.94 1.09 2.17
C MET A 218 -20.95 0.22 2.94
N GLU A 219 -20.47 -0.82 3.59
CA GLU A 219 -21.26 -1.73 4.38
C GLU A 219 -20.80 -1.73 5.85
N ASP A 220 -21.70 -1.38 6.76
CA ASP A 220 -21.46 -1.37 8.20
C ASP A 220 -20.22 -0.59 8.65
N CYS A 221 -19.92 0.51 7.95
CA CYS A 221 -18.78 1.36 8.26
C CYS A 221 -19.09 2.39 9.35
N THR A 222 -18.05 2.93 9.97
CA THR A 222 -18.13 4.06 10.89
C THR A 222 -17.25 5.21 10.46
N LEU A 223 -17.69 6.44 10.70
CA LEU A 223 -16.94 7.66 10.42
C LEU A 223 -16.54 8.34 11.73
N GLY A 224 -15.32 8.87 11.77
CA GLY A 224 -14.86 9.70 12.86
C GLY A 224 -15.51 11.09 12.89
N SER A 225 -15.42 11.78 14.01
CA SER A 225 -16.00 13.10 14.19
C SER A 225 -15.38 14.20 13.32
N ASP A 226 -14.22 13.94 12.76
CA ASP A 226 -13.45 14.80 11.85
C ASP A 226 -13.79 14.59 10.36
N CYS A 227 -14.61 13.58 10.04
CA CYS A 227 -15.09 13.33 8.67
C CYS A 227 -16.15 14.36 8.26
N ASN A 228 -15.72 15.57 7.94
CA ASN A 228 -16.58 16.65 7.44
C ASN A 228 -16.69 16.62 5.91
N LEU A 229 -17.73 17.23 5.37
CA LEU A 229 -17.97 17.41 3.93
C LEU A 229 -17.83 16.11 3.12
N ALA A 230 -18.22 14.99 3.70
CA ALA A 230 -18.09 13.67 3.11
C ALA A 230 -18.92 13.49 1.84
N PHE A 231 -18.44 12.68 0.92
CA PHE A 231 -19.14 12.17 -0.28
C PHE A 231 -19.45 13.20 -1.36
N GLU A 232 -18.77 14.35 -1.35
CA GLU A 232 -19.05 15.38 -2.36
C GLU A 232 -18.92 14.83 -3.79
N TYR A 233 -19.97 15.00 -4.58
CA TYR A 233 -20.07 14.56 -5.98
C TYR A 233 -19.85 13.05 -6.22
N SER A 234 -20.07 12.22 -5.22
CA SER A 234 -19.93 10.76 -5.34
C SER A 234 -21.26 10.08 -5.69
N THR A 235 -21.17 8.98 -6.43
CA THR A 235 -22.24 7.99 -6.54
C THR A 235 -22.01 6.92 -5.48
N ILE A 236 -22.99 6.69 -4.59
CA ILE A 236 -22.74 5.96 -3.34
C ILE A 236 -23.93 5.10 -2.92
N HIS A 237 -23.63 3.90 -2.40
CA HIS A 237 -24.54 3.10 -1.58
C HIS A 237 -23.87 2.81 -0.25
N ALA A 238 -24.39 3.36 0.85
CA ALA A 238 -23.75 3.26 2.15
C ALA A 238 -24.69 2.90 3.29
N THR A 239 -24.21 2.05 4.19
CA THR A 239 -24.72 1.87 5.56
C THR A 239 -23.62 2.31 6.53
N ILE A 240 -23.93 3.31 7.36
CA ILE A 240 -23.00 3.95 8.29
C ILE A 240 -23.54 3.78 9.71
N ASN A 241 -22.77 3.12 10.57
CA ASN A 241 -23.13 2.77 11.95
C ASN A 241 -22.49 3.73 12.97
N SER A 242 -22.49 5.02 12.69
CA SER A 242 -21.99 6.09 13.57
C SER A 242 -22.69 7.41 13.25
N PRO A 243 -22.61 8.42 14.14
CA PRO A 243 -22.89 9.80 13.75
C PRO A 243 -22.00 10.23 12.57
N VAL A 244 -22.54 11.09 11.70
CA VAL A 244 -21.83 11.68 10.57
C VAL A 244 -21.76 13.19 10.77
N HIS A 245 -20.56 13.78 10.70
CA HIS A 245 -20.38 15.23 10.91
C HIS A 245 -21.12 16.04 9.86
N SER A 246 -20.82 15.82 8.57
CA SER A 246 -21.56 16.45 7.47
C SER A 246 -21.47 15.67 6.17
N ILE A 247 -22.55 15.71 5.39
CA ILE A 247 -22.65 15.11 4.04
C ILE A 247 -22.82 16.25 3.05
N LYS A 248 -22.04 16.27 1.97
CA LYS A 248 -22.09 17.36 0.99
C LYS A 248 -22.35 16.85 -0.43
N ASN A 249 -23.36 17.41 -1.10
CA ASN A 249 -23.65 17.23 -2.53
C ASN A 249 -23.49 15.79 -3.10
N PRO A 250 -23.91 14.69 -2.44
CA PRO A 250 -23.79 13.37 -3.03
C PRO A 250 -24.70 13.26 -4.27
N THR A 251 -24.18 12.73 -5.38
CA THR A 251 -24.86 12.83 -6.68
C THR A 251 -26.01 11.83 -6.85
N SER A 252 -25.83 10.58 -6.45
CA SER A 252 -26.86 9.55 -6.60
C SER A 252 -26.61 8.34 -5.69
N GLY A 253 -27.63 7.49 -5.55
CA GLY A 253 -27.60 6.30 -4.74
C GLY A 253 -28.35 6.46 -3.42
N SER A 254 -27.86 5.87 -2.35
CA SER A 254 -28.49 5.90 -1.03
C SER A 254 -27.46 5.87 0.10
N ILE A 255 -27.72 6.64 1.15
CA ILE A 255 -26.94 6.65 2.40
C ILE A 255 -27.92 6.40 3.54
N THR A 256 -27.71 5.31 4.28
CA THR A 256 -28.44 5.02 5.52
C THR A 256 -27.49 5.24 6.70
N VAL A 257 -27.86 6.12 7.62
CA VAL A 257 -27.09 6.45 8.82
C VAL A 257 -27.82 5.96 10.06
N HIS A 258 -27.25 4.99 10.76
CA HIS A 258 -27.70 4.56 12.07
C HIS A 258 -27.07 5.46 13.15
N GLY A 259 -27.76 6.59 13.44
CA GLY A 259 -27.24 7.62 14.36
C GLY A 259 -27.77 8.99 14.01
N SER A 260 -26.90 9.98 13.91
CA SER A 260 -27.28 11.36 13.57
C SER A 260 -26.41 11.91 12.44
N VAL A 261 -26.95 12.86 11.68
CA VAL A 261 -26.20 13.67 10.71
C VAL A 261 -26.19 15.10 11.21
N GLY A 262 -25.00 15.67 11.45
CA GLY A 262 -24.85 17.03 11.92
C GLY A 262 -25.36 18.05 10.89
N GLU A 263 -24.93 17.89 9.63
CA GLU A 263 -25.35 18.78 8.54
C GLU A 263 -25.45 18.05 7.19
N ILE A 264 -26.48 18.36 6.41
CA ILE A 264 -26.60 17.97 5.01
C ILE A 264 -26.51 19.23 4.15
N ILE A 265 -25.44 19.36 3.38
CA ILE A 265 -25.13 20.53 2.59
C ILE A 265 -25.48 20.26 1.12
N ILE A 266 -26.43 21.03 0.60
CA ILE A 266 -26.77 21.00 -0.83
C ILE A 266 -26.58 22.43 -1.37
N ASP A 267 -25.49 22.61 -2.09
CA ASP A 267 -25.14 23.92 -2.67
C ASP A 267 -26.13 24.32 -3.77
N LYS A 268 -26.51 25.59 -3.84
CA LYS A 268 -27.44 26.09 -4.86
C LYS A 268 -26.86 25.99 -6.28
N ASN A 269 -25.57 26.08 -6.41
CA ASN A 269 -24.84 26.09 -7.69
C ASN A 269 -23.89 24.90 -7.81
N GLN A 270 -24.30 23.70 -7.32
CA GLN A 270 -23.49 22.50 -7.45
C GLN A 270 -23.23 22.14 -8.91
N LYS A 271 -22.06 21.55 -9.17
CA LYS A 271 -21.64 21.13 -10.51
C LYS A 271 -22.51 19.98 -11.06
N TYR A 272 -22.95 19.09 -10.19
CA TYR A 272 -23.79 17.93 -10.51
C TYR A 272 -25.03 17.91 -9.62
N PRO A 273 -26.18 17.41 -10.10
CA PRO A 273 -27.37 17.27 -9.27
C PRO A 273 -27.12 16.38 -8.05
N ALA A 274 -27.55 16.82 -6.88
CA ALA A 274 -27.48 16.05 -5.64
C ALA A 274 -28.79 15.27 -5.45
N ASN A 275 -28.88 14.07 -6.00
CA ASN A 275 -30.08 13.22 -6.00
C ASN A 275 -29.95 11.98 -5.11
N CYS A 276 -28.93 11.89 -4.27
CA CYS A 276 -28.75 10.78 -3.36
C CYS A 276 -29.83 10.76 -2.27
N LYS A 277 -30.43 9.61 -2.01
CA LYS A 277 -31.38 9.43 -0.92
C LYS A 277 -30.61 9.28 0.40
N ILE A 278 -30.89 10.15 1.37
CA ILE A 278 -30.30 10.08 2.71
C ILE A 278 -31.39 9.72 3.72
N GLU A 279 -31.19 8.67 4.49
CA GLU A 279 -32.08 8.18 5.54
C GLU A 279 -31.31 8.11 6.86
N VAL A 280 -31.90 8.66 7.92
CA VAL A 280 -31.33 8.67 9.27
C VAL A 280 -32.26 7.85 10.17
N LEU A 281 -31.71 6.81 10.83
CA LEU A 281 -32.44 5.83 11.63
C LEU A 281 -32.02 5.86 13.10
#